data_f293232d8751ce4427f24b3e665c994e
#
_entry.id   f293232d8751ce4427f24b3e665c994e
#
_cell.length_a   1.000
_cell.length_b   1.000
_cell.length_c   1.000
_cell.angle_alpha   90.00
_cell.angle_beta   90.00
_cell.angle_gamma   90.00
#
_symmetry.space_group_name_H-M   'P 1'
#
loop_
_entity.id
_entity.type
_entity.pdbx_description
1 polymer ?
#
loop_
_entity_poly.entity_id
_entity_poly.type
_entity_poly.pdbx_seq_one_letter_code
_entity_poly.pdbx_strand_id
1 'polypeptide(L)'
;MWLGRWFNRRLGTSLCQTPQLADDVSAKGMIPPRLSVPVRVRCVAVSAVLLLSPLGIAQPQTSAVPAERLAAREWFRQAGFGMFIHWGVYSQLGDGEWVMQNRKIPATTYEWLASEFNPVKFDAHEWVSLAKAAGARYITITSRHHDGFSMFATRATTYNIVDWTPFKRDPLKELADECQRQGIKLFFYYSQLDWHHPDYFPRGGTGRASGRPENGDWTRYIAFMNQQLTELLTHYGPIGGIWFDGMWDKPDADWHLADTYSLIHRLQPAALIVPNHHRAPLPGEDVQTFEQDLPGANTAGFNTSTIGALPLDTSLTMNNSWGFNITDTAWKSTREIVGYLVRAAGSNANLLLNIGPRPDGTIQPEAAQHLREVGKWLQTYGTSIYNTHGGPISPRSWGVTTQRGDTVFVHLLDWRDRLLAIPLVGVRVTRASMLGDGTAVDFEQTPVGLRLTLPSVGAGEPDRVIVLRTVKGPQ
;
A
#
# COMPACT_ATOMS: atom_id res chain seq x y z
N MET A 1 -12.51 21.58 5.40
CA MET A 1 -13.56 21.70 6.43
C MET A 1 -14.76 20.80 6.12
N TRP A 2 -14.53 19.51 5.73
CA TRP A 2 -15.60 18.58 5.38
C TRP A 2 -15.30 17.09 5.67
N LEU A 3 -14.27 16.77 6.42
CA LEU A 3 -13.99 15.43 6.97
C LEU A 3 -14.54 15.24 8.40
N GLY A 4 -15.26 16.21 8.95
CA GLY A 4 -15.73 16.23 10.35
C GLY A 4 -17.18 15.84 10.59
N ARG A 5 -17.95 15.27 9.65
CA ARG A 5 -19.40 15.03 9.85
C ARG A 5 -19.90 13.59 9.71
N TRP A 6 -19.01 12.58 9.74
CA TRP A 6 -19.46 11.17 9.73
C TRP A 6 -19.32 10.43 11.08
N PHE A 7 -18.90 11.12 12.13
CA PHE A 7 -18.70 10.51 13.46
C PHE A 7 -19.62 11.08 14.55
N ASN A 8 -20.93 11.20 14.30
CA ASN A 8 -21.88 11.37 15.42
C ASN A 8 -23.30 10.96 15.03
N ARG A 9 -23.56 9.67 14.97
CA ARG A 9 -24.88 9.07 15.22
C ARG A 9 -24.72 7.60 15.52
N ARG A 10 -24.74 7.23 16.81
CA ARG A 10 -25.58 6.24 17.45
C ARG A 10 -25.01 5.81 18.79
N LEU A 11 -25.51 6.44 19.82
CA LEU A 11 -25.80 5.78 21.07
C LEU A 11 -27.28 6.00 21.29
N GLY A 12 -28.07 4.96 21.14
CA GLY A 12 -29.48 4.91 21.43
C GLY A 12 -29.79 3.48 21.79
N THR A 13 -29.82 3.25 23.10
CA THR A 13 -30.31 2.05 23.75
C THR A 13 -31.77 1.78 23.37
N SER A 14 -32.10 0.56 22.99
CA SER A 14 -33.43 0.02 23.25
C SER A 14 -33.42 -1.51 23.37
N LEU A 15 -34.04 -1.91 24.43
CA LEU A 15 -34.29 -3.19 25.04
C LEU A 15 -34.95 -4.26 24.15
N CYS A 16 -34.61 -5.49 24.49
CA CYS A 16 -35.31 -6.74 24.43
C CYS A 16 -36.79 -6.73 24.01
N GLN A 17 -37.14 -7.61 23.06
CA GLN A 17 -38.34 -8.45 23.14
C GLN A 17 -38.21 -9.63 22.17
N THR A 18 -38.19 -10.83 22.74
CA THR A 18 -38.50 -12.12 22.11
C THR A 18 -40.01 -12.28 21.95
N PRO A 19 -40.52 -13.02 20.99
CA PRO A 19 -41.72 -13.83 21.20
C PRO A 19 -41.45 -15.33 21.02
N GLN A 20 -42.18 -16.03 21.91
CA GLN A 20 -42.28 -17.45 22.11
C GLN A 20 -43.00 -18.20 20.97
N LEU A 21 -42.70 -19.48 20.95
CA LEU A 21 -43.37 -20.64 20.38
C LEU A 21 -44.89 -20.62 20.37
N ALA A 22 -45.48 -21.21 19.34
CA ALA A 22 -46.72 -21.93 19.44
C ALA A 22 -46.69 -23.15 18.51
N ASP A 23 -47.04 -24.27 19.09
CA ASP A 23 -47.08 -25.62 18.61
C ASP A 23 -48.29 -25.90 17.66
N ASP A 24 -48.21 -27.10 17.12
CA ASP A 24 -49.29 -28.04 16.72
C ASP A 24 -49.75 -27.99 15.24
N VAL A 25 -49.78 -29.11 14.55
CA VAL A 25 -50.68 -30.24 14.56
C VAL A 25 -50.31 -31.25 13.46
N SER A 26 -50.23 -32.47 13.86
CA SER A 26 -50.27 -33.78 13.21
C SER A 26 -51.19 -33.93 11.99
N ALA A 27 -50.76 -34.65 10.96
CA ALA A 27 -51.65 -35.59 10.22
C ALA A 27 -50.89 -36.77 9.60
N LYS A 28 -51.36 -37.95 9.97
CA LYS A 28 -51.02 -39.29 9.53
C LYS A 28 -51.48 -39.53 8.08
N GLY A 29 -50.83 -40.44 7.38
CA GLY A 29 -51.47 -41.06 6.20
C GLY A 29 -50.59 -41.97 5.35
N MET A 30 -50.52 -43.22 5.72
CA MET A 30 -50.63 -44.44 4.91
C MET A 30 -49.61 -44.74 3.79
N ILE A 31 -48.94 -45.85 4.01
CA ILE A 31 -48.19 -46.67 3.04
C ILE A 31 -49.17 -47.71 2.43
N PRO A 32 -49.10 -48.05 1.16
CA PRO A 32 -49.53 -49.36 0.65
C PRO A 32 -48.37 -50.15 0.03
N PRO A 33 -48.55 -51.44 -0.24
CA PRO A 33 -47.55 -52.47 -0.02
C PRO A 33 -46.78 -52.92 -1.31
N ARG A 34 -45.69 -53.61 -1.02
CA ARG A 34 -44.79 -54.26 -2.02
C ARG A 34 -45.49 -55.37 -2.80
N LEU A 35 -45.27 -55.40 -4.12
CA LEU A 35 -45.41 -56.57 -4.96
C LEU A 35 -44.03 -56.90 -5.54
N SER A 36 -43.51 -58.05 -5.19
CA SER A 36 -42.30 -58.67 -5.68
C SER A 36 -42.62 -59.60 -6.85
N VAL A 37 -41.97 -59.40 -7.99
CA VAL A 37 -41.93 -60.37 -9.08
C VAL A 37 -40.46 -60.64 -9.44
N PRO A 38 -40.01 -61.90 -9.43
CA PRO A 38 -38.65 -62.22 -9.81
C PRO A 38 -38.55 -62.47 -11.31
N VAL A 39 -37.80 -61.63 -12.03
CA VAL A 39 -37.39 -61.89 -13.41
C VAL A 39 -35.94 -62.38 -13.41
N ARG A 40 -35.76 -63.64 -13.74
CA ARG A 40 -34.46 -64.23 -14.02
C ARG A 40 -34.03 -63.79 -15.43
N VAL A 41 -32.98 -62.99 -15.52
CA VAL A 41 -32.30 -62.70 -16.79
C VAL A 41 -30.93 -63.40 -16.75
N ARG A 42 -30.68 -64.21 -17.73
CA ARG A 42 -29.37 -64.87 -17.98
C ARG A 42 -28.40 -63.83 -18.54
N CYS A 43 -27.36 -63.57 -17.83
CA CYS A 43 -26.25 -62.77 -18.35
C CYS A 43 -25.38 -63.60 -19.32
N VAL A 44 -25.29 -63.18 -20.55
CA VAL A 44 -24.23 -63.55 -21.46
C VAL A 44 -23.12 -62.53 -21.30
N ALA A 45 -21.98 -62.96 -20.78
CA ALA A 45 -20.80 -62.10 -20.61
C ALA A 45 -20.10 -61.95 -21.99
N VAL A 46 -20.19 -60.75 -22.57
CA VAL A 46 -19.29 -60.32 -23.64
C VAL A 46 -18.24 -59.42 -23.02
N SER A 47 -17.03 -59.93 -22.88
CA SER A 47 -15.88 -59.15 -22.39
C SER A 47 -15.38 -58.26 -23.53
N ALA A 48 -15.81 -57.01 -23.53
CA ALA A 48 -15.19 -55.93 -24.31
C ALA A 48 -14.14 -55.25 -23.42
N VAL A 49 -12.87 -55.50 -23.69
CA VAL A 49 -11.75 -54.78 -23.10
C VAL A 49 -11.69 -53.39 -23.72
N LEU A 50 -12.33 -52.42 -23.08
CA LEU A 50 -12.14 -51.01 -23.38
C LEU A 50 -10.84 -50.54 -22.71
N LEU A 51 -9.81 -50.32 -23.53
CA LEU A 51 -8.63 -49.55 -23.16
C LEU A 51 -9.04 -48.09 -22.88
N LEU A 52 -9.43 -47.79 -21.66
CA LEU A 52 -9.59 -46.44 -21.17
C LEU A 52 -8.19 -45.85 -20.93
N SER A 53 -7.65 -45.12 -21.90
CA SER A 53 -6.55 -44.21 -21.64
C SER A 53 -7.05 -43.16 -20.59
N PRO A 54 -6.32 -42.95 -19.48
CA PRO A 54 -6.71 -41.90 -18.57
C PRO A 54 -6.50 -40.54 -19.29
N LEU A 55 -7.59 -39.88 -19.65
CA LEU A 55 -7.57 -38.45 -19.91
C LEU A 55 -7.08 -37.80 -18.63
N GLY A 56 -5.80 -37.49 -18.59
CA GLY A 56 -5.23 -36.67 -17.56
C GLY A 56 -5.93 -35.34 -17.56
N ILE A 57 -6.81 -35.12 -16.57
CA ILE A 57 -7.29 -33.78 -16.21
C ILE A 57 -6.03 -33.03 -15.82
N ALA A 58 -5.51 -32.21 -16.74
CA ALA A 58 -4.45 -31.25 -16.41
C ALA A 58 -5.02 -30.37 -15.29
N GLN A 59 -4.58 -30.61 -14.07
CA GLN A 59 -4.78 -29.65 -13.00
C GLN A 59 -4.16 -28.33 -13.49
N PRO A 60 -4.84 -27.20 -13.31
CA PRO A 60 -4.21 -25.92 -13.59
C PRO A 60 -2.95 -25.85 -12.72
N GLN A 61 -1.78 -25.96 -13.35
CA GLN A 61 -0.51 -25.67 -12.69
C GLN A 61 -0.61 -24.21 -12.26
N THR A 62 -0.76 -23.97 -10.98
CA THR A 62 -0.42 -22.66 -10.41
C THR A 62 1.04 -22.45 -10.74
N SER A 63 1.32 -21.69 -11.82
CA SER A 63 2.68 -21.41 -12.22
C SER A 63 3.39 -20.75 -11.03
N ALA A 64 4.50 -21.33 -10.62
CA ALA A 64 5.30 -20.78 -9.54
C ALA A 64 5.66 -19.33 -9.87
N VAL A 65 5.62 -18.45 -8.87
CA VAL A 65 6.01 -17.03 -9.04
C VAL A 65 7.45 -16.99 -9.57
N PRO A 66 7.74 -16.28 -10.68
CA PRO A 66 9.08 -16.19 -11.24
C PRO A 66 10.14 -15.71 -10.23
N ALA A 67 11.37 -16.17 -10.39
CA ALA A 67 12.47 -15.87 -9.46
C ALA A 67 12.75 -14.36 -9.34
N GLU A 68 12.68 -13.64 -10.46
CA GLU A 68 12.89 -12.19 -10.50
C GLU A 68 11.85 -11.45 -9.67
N ARG A 69 10.60 -11.89 -9.71
CA ARG A 69 9.51 -11.30 -8.92
C ARG A 69 9.63 -11.66 -7.44
N LEU A 70 10.05 -12.89 -7.11
CA LEU A 70 10.34 -13.26 -5.72
C LEU A 70 11.49 -12.42 -5.15
N ALA A 71 12.54 -12.18 -5.93
CA ALA A 71 13.65 -11.30 -5.55
C ALA A 71 13.19 -9.85 -5.38
N ALA A 72 12.30 -9.35 -6.24
CA ALA A 72 11.72 -8.02 -6.12
C ALA A 72 10.85 -7.89 -4.86
N ARG A 73 10.01 -8.87 -4.54
CA ARG A 73 9.23 -8.92 -3.29
C ARG A 73 10.14 -8.90 -2.06
N GLU A 74 11.23 -9.67 -2.09
CA GLU A 74 12.17 -9.69 -0.98
C GLU A 74 12.90 -8.37 -0.83
N TRP A 75 13.35 -7.77 -1.95
CA TRP A 75 13.90 -6.42 -1.93
C TRP A 75 12.92 -5.41 -1.32
N PHE A 76 11.63 -5.49 -1.69
CA PHE A 76 10.61 -4.60 -1.17
C PHE A 76 10.40 -4.76 0.35
N ARG A 77 10.37 -6.01 0.87
CA ARG A 77 10.32 -6.25 2.32
C ARG A 77 11.45 -5.58 3.08
N GLN A 78 12.63 -5.48 2.46
CA GLN A 78 13.85 -4.96 3.06
C GLN A 78 14.02 -3.45 2.87
N ALA A 79 13.18 -2.83 2.04
CA ALA A 79 13.31 -1.42 1.67
C ALA A 79 13.02 -0.47 2.83
N GLY A 80 12.05 -0.78 3.66
CA GLY A 80 11.69 -0.06 4.90
C GLY A 80 11.06 1.31 4.71
N PHE A 81 11.56 2.14 3.77
CA PHE A 81 11.12 3.52 3.58
C PHE A 81 11.08 3.94 2.12
N GLY A 82 9.97 4.56 1.71
CA GLY A 82 9.75 5.16 0.40
C GLY A 82 9.16 6.57 0.51
N MET A 83 9.33 7.36 -0.55
CA MET A 83 8.72 8.68 -0.71
C MET A 83 7.57 8.59 -1.72
N PHE A 84 6.37 8.99 -1.31
CA PHE A 84 5.21 9.12 -2.19
C PHE A 84 5.08 10.55 -2.66
N ILE A 85 4.68 10.75 -3.92
CA ILE A 85 4.51 12.08 -4.50
C ILE A 85 3.14 12.15 -5.16
N HIS A 86 2.22 12.93 -4.59
CA HIS A 86 0.96 13.27 -5.21
C HIS A 86 1.09 14.64 -5.88
N TRP A 87 1.24 14.63 -7.20
CA TRP A 87 1.43 15.86 -7.98
C TRP A 87 0.73 15.79 -9.32
N GLY A 88 0.00 16.83 -9.66
CA GLY A 88 -0.79 16.94 -10.89
C GLY A 88 -1.45 18.30 -11.02
N VAL A 89 -2.34 18.42 -12.00
CA VAL A 89 -3.10 19.64 -12.28
C VAL A 89 -3.87 20.15 -11.06
N TYR A 90 -4.37 19.27 -10.22
CA TYR A 90 -5.07 19.60 -8.97
C TYR A 90 -4.26 20.50 -8.03
N SER A 91 -2.93 20.45 -8.09
CA SER A 91 -2.07 21.30 -7.26
C SER A 91 -2.26 22.80 -7.51
N GLN A 92 -2.73 23.21 -8.72
CA GLN A 92 -3.01 24.61 -9.05
C GLN A 92 -4.09 25.22 -8.20
N LEU A 93 -5.09 24.44 -7.81
CA LEU A 93 -6.19 24.91 -6.97
C LEU A 93 -5.83 24.93 -5.46
N GLY A 94 -4.74 24.29 -5.09
CA GLY A 94 -4.24 24.28 -3.71
C GLY A 94 -5.25 23.76 -2.69
N ASP A 95 -6.07 22.77 -3.06
CA ASP A 95 -7.14 22.20 -2.23
C ASP A 95 -7.14 20.65 -2.26
N GLY A 96 -5.97 20.08 -2.45
CA GLY A 96 -5.76 18.65 -2.50
C GLY A 96 -6.15 18.01 -3.84
N GLU A 97 -5.88 16.73 -3.96
CA GLU A 97 -6.04 15.94 -5.20
C GLU A 97 -7.49 15.61 -5.54
N TRP A 98 -8.40 15.67 -4.56
CA TRP A 98 -9.83 15.44 -4.73
C TRP A 98 -10.63 16.72 -5.12
N VAL A 99 -9.95 17.83 -5.37
CA VAL A 99 -10.60 19.15 -5.60
C VAL A 99 -11.63 19.11 -6.72
N MET A 100 -11.39 18.39 -7.82
CA MET A 100 -12.34 18.23 -8.91
C MET A 100 -13.68 17.65 -8.44
N GLN A 101 -13.62 16.58 -7.66
CA GLN A 101 -14.79 15.91 -7.08
C GLN A 101 -15.44 16.77 -5.98
N ASN A 102 -14.65 17.28 -5.03
CA ASN A 102 -15.15 17.98 -3.85
C ASN A 102 -15.85 19.30 -4.20
N ARG A 103 -15.30 20.02 -5.18
CA ARG A 103 -15.89 21.27 -5.70
C ARG A 103 -16.86 21.05 -6.87
N LYS A 104 -17.07 19.79 -7.29
CA LYS A 104 -17.95 19.42 -8.40
C LYS A 104 -17.60 20.16 -9.71
N ILE A 105 -16.30 20.22 -10.02
CA ILE A 105 -15.81 20.93 -11.21
C ILE A 105 -16.10 20.07 -12.45
N PRO A 106 -16.80 20.60 -13.48
CA PRO A 106 -17.00 19.89 -14.73
C PRO A 106 -15.67 19.59 -15.44
N ALA A 107 -15.59 18.48 -16.17
CA ALA A 107 -14.38 18.09 -16.92
C ALA A 107 -13.91 19.19 -17.87
N THR A 108 -14.83 19.83 -18.60
CA THR A 108 -14.50 20.93 -19.53
C THR A 108 -13.87 22.15 -18.84
N THR A 109 -14.28 22.46 -17.61
CA THR A 109 -13.65 23.51 -16.80
C THR A 109 -12.29 23.07 -16.29
N TYR A 110 -12.16 21.79 -15.91
CA TYR A 110 -10.91 21.24 -15.43
C TYR A 110 -9.86 21.10 -16.56
N GLU A 111 -10.30 20.80 -17.78
CA GLU A 111 -9.45 20.81 -18.98
C GLU A 111 -8.82 22.18 -19.23
N TRP A 112 -9.60 23.25 -19.06
CA TRP A 112 -9.05 24.61 -19.15
C TRP A 112 -7.98 24.85 -18.07
N LEU A 113 -8.24 24.46 -16.82
CA LEU A 113 -7.24 24.54 -15.75
C LEU A 113 -5.97 23.76 -16.11
N ALA A 114 -6.11 22.56 -16.69
CA ALA A 114 -4.97 21.74 -17.12
C ALA A 114 -4.14 22.44 -18.19
N SER A 115 -4.76 23.22 -19.10
CA SER A 115 -4.03 23.94 -20.15
C SER A 115 -3.12 25.06 -19.62
N GLU A 116 -3.34 25.51 -18.39
CA GLU A 116 -2.53 26.55 -17.72
C GLU A 116 -1.41 25.94 -16.83
N PHE A 117 -1.35 24.61 -16.69
CA PHE A 117 -0.39 23.95 -15.82
C PHE A 117 1.03 24.03 -16.38
N ASN A 118 1.89 24.81 -15.72
CA ASN A 118 3.25 25.09 -16.19
C ASN A 118 4.29 25.02 -15.06
N PRO A 119 4.71 23.83 -14.62
CA PRO A 119 5.61 23.65 -13.49
C PRO A 119 7.08 23.91 -13.85
N VAL A 120 7.41 25.12 -14.24
CA VAL A 120 8.74 25.50 -14.77
C VAL A 120 9.90 25.30 -13.79
N LYS A 121 9.62 25.17 -12.50
CA LYS A 121 10.63 24.94 -11.46
C LYS A 121 10.80 23.45 -11.08
N PHE A 122 10.12 22.55 -11.80
CA PHE A 122 10.34 21.13 -11.59
C PHE A 122 11.78 20.74 -11.91
N ASP A 123 12.44 20.09 -10.95
CA ASP A 123 13.80 19.57 -11.07
C ASP A 123 13.86 18.14 -10.51
N ALA A 124 13.99 17.17 -11.41
CA ALA A 124 14.06 15.75 -11.05
C ALA A 124 15.28 15.43 -10.16
N HIS A 125 16.40 16.14 -10.36
CA HIS A 125 17.59 15.96 -9.55
C HIS A 125 17.35 16.38 -8.09
N GLU A 126 16.73 17.52 -7.86
CA GLU A 126 16.38 17.97 -6.52
C GLU A 126 15.42 16.99 -5.81
N TRP A 127 14.42 16.50 -6.54
CA TRP A 127 13.42 15.57 -5.96
C TRP A 127 14.04 14.23 -5.57
N VAL A 128 14.83 13.62 -6.45
CA VAL A 128 15.49 12.33 -6.16
C VAL A 128 16.57 12.49 -5.11
N SER A 129 17.33 13.60 -5.14
CA SER A 129 18.36 13.89 -4.13
C SER A 129 17.74 14.07 -2.74
N LEU A 130 16.57 14.71 -2.64
CA LEU A 130 15.84 14.84 -1.38
C LEU A 130 15.36 13.48 -0.87
N ALA A 131 14.78 12.64 -1.74
CA ALA A 131 14.37 11.28 -1.36
C ALA A 131 15.56 10.46 -0.83
N LYS A 132 16.70 10.54 -1.53
CA LYS A 132 17.93 9.85 -1.12
C LYS A 132 18.48 10.40 0.21
N ALA A 133 18.47 11.72 0.39
CA ALA A 133 18.88 12.37 1.64
C ALA A 133 17.95 12.02 2.81
N ALA A 134 16.66 11.80 2.54
CA ALA A 134 15.69 11.30 3.51
C ALA A 134 15.91 9.82 3.88
N GLY A 135 16.72 9.08 3.13
CA GLY A 135 16.93 7.65 3.30
C GLY A 135 15.91 6.77 2.56
N ALA A 136 15.05 7.34 1.72
CA ALA A 136 14.10 6.56 0.94
C ALA A 136 14.84 5.63 -0.05
N ARG A 137 14.33 4.41 -0.20
CA ARG A 137 14.85 3.40 -1.13
C ARG A 137 14.09 3.39 -2.45
N TYR A 138 12.90 3.95 -2.47
CA TYR A 138 12.05 4.05 -3.65
C TYR A 138 11.22 5.33 -3.60
N ILE A 139 10.77 5.73 -4.78
CA ILE A 139 9.79 6.80 -4.99
C ILE A 139 8.57 6.18 -5.66
N THR A 140 7.37 6.55 -5.20
CA THR A 140 6.11 6.31 -5.90
C THR A 140 5.55 7.67 -6.32
N ILE A 141 5.19 7.86 -7.59
CA ILE A 141 4.64 9.14 -8.09
C ILE A 141 3.36 8.92 -8.88
N THR A 142 2.41 9.83 -8.73
CA THR A 142 1.18 9.82 -9.54
C THR A 142 1.50 10.03 -11.01
N SER A 143 1.39 8.96 -11.82
CA SER A 143 1.45 9.07 -13.28
C SER A 143 0.14 9.58 -13.87
N ARG A 144 -0.97 9.25 -13.22
CA ARG A 144 -2.32 9.73 -13.47
C ARG A 144 -3.14 9.56 -12.20
N HIS A 145 -3.82 10.62 -11.74
CA HIS A 145 -4.75 10.56 -10.62
C HIS A 145 -6.19 10.45 -11.10
N HIS A 146 -7.17 10.49 -10.21
CA HIS A 146 -8.61 10.33 -10.50
C HIS A 146 -9.17 11.38 -11.46
N ASP A 147 -8.54 12.54 -11.58
CA ASP A 147 -8.88 13.60 -12.53
C ASP A 147 -8.61 13.23 -14.00
N GLY A 148 -7.97 12.08 -14.24
CA GLY A 148 -7.69 11.53 -15.55
C GLY A 148 -6.54 12.22 -16.30
N PHE A 149 -5.91 13.26 -15.73
CA PHE A 149 -4.79 13.93 -16.35
C PHE A 149 -3.51 13.10 -16.29
N SER A 150 -2.88 12.86 -17.44
CA SER A 150 -1.65 12.07 -17.53
C SER A 150 -0.42 12.96 -17.35
N MET A 151 0.38 12.72 -16.31
CA MET A 151 1.61 13.45 -16.00
C MET A 151 2.83 12.99 -16.82
N PHE A 152 2.60 12.30 -17.95
CA PHE A 152 3.63 11.71 -18.81
C PHE A 152 3.22 11.76 -20.27
N ALA A 153 4.20 11.62 -21.17
CA ALA A 153 3.98 11.57 -22.61
C ALA A 153 3.27 10.25 -22.99
N THR A 154 1.96 10.28 -23.16
CA THR A 154 1.17 9.14 -23.60
C THR A 154 0.57 9.38 -24.98
N ARG A 155 0.50 8.34 -25.80
CA ARG A 155 -0.21 8.37 -27.09
C ARG A 155 -1.68 7.94 -26.98
N ALA A 156 -2.08 7.47 -25.79
CA ALA A 156 -3.46 7.03 -25.56
C ALA A 156 -4.45 8.20 -25.52
N THR A 157 -3.97 9.39 -25.15
CA THR A 157 -4.76 10.63 -25.10
C THR A 157 -3.86 11.84 -25.25
N THR A 158 -4.43 12.93 -25.80
CA THR A 158 -3.78 14.25 -25.80
C THR A 158 -3.93 14.99 -24.46
N TYR A 159 -4.81 14.50 -23.56
CA TYR A 159 -5.00 15.05 -22.22
C TYR A 159 -3.83 14.62 -21.30
N ASN A 160 -2.65 15.16 -21.61
CA ASN A 160 -1.39 14.87 -20.93
C ASN A 160 -0.52 16.13 -20.83
N ILE A 161 0.48 16.08 -19.94
CA ILE A 161 1.32 17.21 -19.60
C ILE A 161 2.16 17.75 -20.79
N VAL A 162 2.50 16.90 -21.76
CA VAL A 162 3.33 17.29 -22.91
C VAL A 162 2.46 17.97 -23.98
N ASP A 163 1.32 17.37 -24.33
CA ASP A 163 0.48 17.85 -25.42
C ASP A 163 -0.44 18.99 -25.00
N TRP A 164 -1.02 18.91 -23.78
CA TRP A 164 -2.06 19.82 -23.32
C TRP A 164 -1.56 21.10 -22.65
N THR A 165 -0.35 21.07 -22.06
CA THR A 165 0.16 22.18 -21.24
C THR A 165 1.27 22.98 -21.93
N PRO A 166 1.55 24.22 -21.50
CA PRO A 166 2.70 24.98 -21.99
C PRO A 166 4.06 24.42 -21.51
N PHE A 167 4.07 23.52 -20.53
CA PHE A 167 5.30 22.93 -19.96
C PHE A 167 6.08 22.09 -20.97
N LYS A 168 5.40 21.34 -21.84
CA LYS A 168 5.99 20.59 -22.97
C LYS A 168 7.13 19.63 -22.62
N ARG A 169 7.29 19.26 -21.34
CA ARG A 169 8.28 18.30 -20.87
C ARG A 169 7.57 17.09 -20.28
N ASP A 170 8.26 15.95 -20.24
CA ASP A 170 7.80 14.73 -19.56
C ASP A 170 8.52 14.59 -18.20
N PRO A 171 7.91 15.06 -17.10
CA PRO A 171 8.55 15.02 -15.79
C PRO A 171 8.76 13.60 -15.29
N LEU A 172 7.93 12.63 -15.70
CA LEU A 172 8.10 11.25 -15.28
C LEU A 172 9.29 10.59 -15.97
N LYS A 173 9.57 10.96 -17.23
CA LYS A 173 10.78 10.49 -17.92
C LYS A 173 12.03 11.05 -17.25
N GLU A 174 12.04 12.35 -16.95
CA GLU A 174 13.17 13.00 -16.27
C GLU A 174 13.39 12.38 -14.88
N LEU A 175 12.29 12.12 -14.14
CA LEU A 175 12.37 11.49 -12.83
C LEU A 175 12.87 10.04 -12.93
N ALA A 176 12.42 9.26 -13.93
CA ALA A 176 12.86 7.89 -14.14
C ALA A 176 14.36 7.80 -14.43
N ASP A 177 14.86 8.66 -15.32
CA ASP A 177 16.27 8.72 -15.66
C ASP A 177 17.13 9.11 -14.45
N GLU A 178 16.64 10.06 -13.65
CA GLU A 178 17.34 10.50 -12.45
C GLU A 178 17.31 9.46 -11.33
N CYS A 179 16.18 8.78 -11.13
CA CYS A 179 16.05 7.66 -10.20
C CYS A 179 17.05 6.54 -10.54
N GLN A 180 17.16 6.20 -11.83
CA GLN A 180 18.11 5.21 -12.31
C GLN A 180 19.56 5.67 -12.05
N ARG A 181 19.87 6.94 -12.33
CA ARG A 181 21.21 7.53 -12.10
C ARG A 181 21.61 7.52 -10.62
N GLN A 182 20.66 7.78 -9.70
CA GLN A 182 20.93 7.83 -8.25
C GLN A 182 20.73 6.50 -7.52
N GLY A 183 20.23 5.45 -8.20
CA GLY A 183 20.02 4.13 -7.63
C GLY A 183 18.76 4.05 -6.74
N ILE A 184 17.75 4.88 -6.98
CA ILE A 184 16.43 4.84 -6.33
C ILE A 184 15.46 4.08 -7.23
N LYS A 185 14.67 3.15 -6.70
CA LYS A 185 13.63 2.49 -7.50
C LYS A 185 12.42 3.40 -7.67
N LEU A 186 11.89 3.48 -8.89
CA LEU A 186 10.70 4.26 -9.21
C LEU A 186 9.49 3.34 -9.36
N PHE A 187 8.38 3.71 -8.72
CA PHE A 187 7.06 3.13 -8.91
C PHE A 187 6.12 4.18 -9.48
N PHE A 188 5.26 3.79 -10.40
CA PHE A 188 4.20 4.66 -10.87
C PHE A 188 2.89 4.34 -10.16
N TYR A 189 2.34 5.32 -9.43
CA TYR A 189 0.95 5.27 -9.05
C TYR A 189 0.09 5.46 -10.29
N TYR A 190 -0.92 4.64 -10.45
CA TYR A 190 -1.84 4.68 -11.55
C TYR A 190 -3.28 4.54 -11.05
N SER A 191 -4.10 5.58 -11.25
CA SER A 191 -5.52 5.51 -10.93
C SER A 191 -6.27 4.66 -11.95
N GLN A 192 -6.95 3.62 -11.47
CA GLN A 192 -7.92 2.85 -12.25
C GLN A 192 -9.24 3.63 -12.39
N LEU A 193 -9.57 4.47 -11.40
CA LEU A 193 -10.67 5.42 -11.44
C LEU A 193 -10.33 6.61 -12.36
N ASP A 194 -11.32 7.08 -13.12
CA ASP A 194 -11.18 8.22 -14.02
C ASP A 194 -12.44 9.08 -14.06
N TRP A 195 -12.33 10.31 -13.58
CA TRP A 195 -13.44 11.28 -13.63
C TRP A 195 -13.56 11.97 -14.98
N HIS A 196 -12.56 11.89 -15.85
CA HIS A 196 -12.49 12.58 -17.13
C HIS A 196 -12.86 11.68 -18.31
N HIS A 197 -12.38 10.42 -18.36
CA HIS A 197 -12.51 9.57 -19.54
C HIS A 197 -13.97 9.19 -19.82
N PRO A 198 -14.50 9.41 -21.05
CA PRO A 198 -15.91 9.12 -21.36
C PRO A 198 -16.24 7.62 -21.24
N ASP A 199 -15.33 6.75 -21.59
CA ASP A 199 -15.52 5.29 -21.55
C ASP A 199 -15.37 4.67 -20.15
N TYR A 200 -15.01 5.46 -19.10
CA TYR A 200 -15.19 5.06 -17.71
C TYR A 200 -16.68 5.04 -17.37
N PHE A 201 -17.39 4.09 -17.96
CA PHE A 201 -18.82 3.97 -17.92
C PHE A 201 -19.26 2.51 -17.71
N PRO A 202 -20.36 2.20 -16.97
CA PRO A 202 -21.14 3.16 -16.18
C PRO A 202 -20.29 3.85 -15.10
N ARG A 203 -20.71 5.06 -14.69
CA ARG A 203 -19.98 5.81 -13.66
C ARG A 203 -19.95 5.05 -12.33
N GLY A 204 -18.88 5.21 -11.59
CA GLY A 204 -18.73 4.66 -10.25
C GLY A 204 -19.44 5.47 -9.17
N GLY A 205 -18.95 5.34 -7.93
CA GLY A 205 -19.44 6.09 -6.78
C GLY A 205 -19.12 7.58 -6.82
N THR A 206 -18.03 7.95 -7.51
CA THR A 206 -17.48 9.31 -7.56
C THR A 206 -17.50 9.92 -8.97
N GLY A 207 -17.08 11.17 -9.12
CA GLY A 207 -16.98 11.87 -10.41
C GLY A 207 -18.31 12.15 -11.12
N ARG A 208 -19.43 12.02 -10.44
CA ARG A 208 -20.78 12.20 -11.05
C ARG A 208 -21.03 13.63 -11.54
N ALA A 209 -20.38 14.61 -10.96
CA ALA A 209 -20.48 16.01 -11.34
C ALA A 209 -19.54 16.40 -12.51
N SER A 210 -18.76 15.48 -13.05
CA SER A 210 -17.80 15.76 -14.13
C SER A 210 -18.42 16.18 -15.47
N GLY A 211 -19.73 16.01 -15.64
CA GLY A 211 -20.43 16.37 -16.88
C GLY A 211 -20.10 15.46 -18.08
N ARG A 212 -19.48 14.33 -17.85
CA ARG A 212 -19.20 13.34 -18.91
C ARG A 212 -20.48 12.79 -19.53
N PRO A 213 -20.46 12.37 -20.80
CA PRO A 213 -21.59 11.66 -21.40
C PRO A 213 -21.99 10.44 -20.57
N GLU A 214 -23.29 10.11 -20.60
CA GLU A 214 -23.83 8.92 -19.92
C GLU A 214 -23.86 7.70 -20.85
N ASN A 215 -22.92 7.61 -21.73
CA ASN A 215 -22.69 6.50 -22.65
C ASN A 215 -21.19 6.34 -22.84
N GLY A 216 -20.71 5.10 -22.82
CA GLY A 216 -19.32 4.78 -22.98
C GLY A 216 -19.15 3.26 -23.10
N ASP A 217 -17.93 2.85 -23.36
CA ASP A 217 -17.59 1.45 -23.58
C ASP A 217 -16.48 1.05 -22.60
N TRP A 218 -16.84 0.25 -21.62
CA TRP A 218 -15.90 -0.23 -20.60
C TRP A 218 -14.71 -0.98 -21.19
N THR A 219 -14.91 -1.71 -22.26
CA THR A 219 -13.82 -2.44 -22.94
C THR A 219 -12.78 -1.47 -23.53
N ARG A 220 -13.25 -0.33 -24.09
CA ARG A 220 -12.35 0.72 -24.58
C ARG A 220 -11.58 1.38 -23.43
N TYR A 221 -12.23 1.56 -22.27
CA TYR A 221 -11.53 2.07 -21.09
C TYR A 221 -10.42 1.13 -20.63
N ILE A 222 -10.69 -0.16 -20.53
CA ILE A 222 -9.66 -1.17 -20.18
C ILE A 222 -8.52 -1.18 -21.21
N ALA A 223 -8.83 -1.10 -22.50
CA ALA A 223 -7.80 -1.00 -23.55
C ALA A 223 -6.95 0.28 -23.41
N PHE A 224 -7.58 1.43 -23.14
CA PHE A 224 -6.91 2.69 -22.86
C PHE A 224 -5.94 2.57 -21.65
N MET A 225 -6.43 2.01 -20.55
CA MET A 225 -5.61 1.77 -19.35
C MET A 225 -4.39 0.89 -19.67
N ASN A 226 -4.61 -0.24 -20.36
CA ASN A 226 -3.54 -1.17 -20.72
C ASN A 226 -2.54 -0.57 -21.72
N GLN A 227 -2.97 0.32 -22.61
CA GLN A 227 -2.06 1.07 -23.48
C GLN A 227 -1.16 1.99 -22.66
N GLN A 228 -1.70 2.77 -21.73
CA GLN A 228 -0.91 3.65 -20.86
C GLN A 228 0.07 2.86 -19.98
N LEU A 229 -0.36 1.74 -19.41
CA LEU A 229 0.52 0.85 -18.64
C LEU A 229 1.65 0.28 -19.51
N THR A 230 1.35 -0.07 -20.76
CA THR A 230 2.39 -0.53 -21.72
C THR A 230 3.42 0.57 -21.95
N GLU A 231 3.00 1.82 -22.14
CA GLU A 231 3.91 2.95 -22.33
C GLU A 231 4.78 3.18 -21.10
N LEU A 232 4.21 3.19 -19.90
CA LEU A 232 4.95 3.34 -18.64
C LEU A 232 5.97 2.22 -18.42
N LEU A 233 5.64 0.99 -18.82
CA LEU A 233 6.52 -0.17 -18.68
C LEU A 233 7.59 -0.30 -19.76
N THR A 234 7.48 0.43 -20.88
CA THR A 234 8.40 0.28 -22.02
C THR A 234 9.25 1.52 -22.31
N HIS A 235 8.80 2.73 -21.92
CA HIS A 235 9.50 3.96 -22.28
C HIS A 235 10.31 4.59 -21.14
N TYR A 236 10.10 4.14 -19.88
CA TYR A 236 10.67 4.77 -18.68
C TYR A 236 11.81 3.95 -18.04
N GLY A 237 12.33 2.94 -18.77
CA GLY A 237 13.36 2.04 -18.27
C GLY A 237 12.84 1.04 -17.24
N PRO A 238 13.71 0.40 -16.46
CA PRO A 238 13.30 -0.55 -15.43
C PRO A 238 12.66 0.18 -14.26
N ILE A 239 11.40 -0.17 -13.95
CA ILE A 239 10.65 0.37 -12.81
C ILE A 239 10.47 -0.65 -11.69
N GLY A 240 10.22 -0.19 -10.47
CA GLY A 240 9.94 -1.04 -9.32
C GLY A 240 8.57 -1.71 -9.39
N GLY A 241 7.57 -1.03 -9.97
CA GLY A 241 6.23 -1.57 -10.11
C GLY A 241 5.17 -0.51 -10.40
N ILE A 242 3.91 -0.97 -10.42
CA ILE A 242 2.73 -0.13 -10.55
C ILE A 242 1.96 -0.15 -9.23
N TRP A 243 1.70 1.02 -8.68
CA TRP A 243 0.88 1.24 -7.51
C TRP A 243 -0.52 1.64 -7.97
N PHE A 244 -1.47 0.70 -7.91
CA PHE A 244 -2.84 0.89 -8.37
C PHE A 244 -3.73 1.48 -7.29
N ASP A 245 -4.67 2.34 -7.74
CA ASP A 245 -5.71 2.90 -6.88
C ASP A 245 -7.02 3.09 -7.63
N GLY A 246 -8.12 3.26 -6.89
CA GLY A 246 -9.41 3.64 -7.44
C GLY A 246 -10.32 2.47 -7.85
N MET A 247 -9.88 1.21 -7.74
CA MET A 247 -10.74 0.05 -8.02
C MET A 247 -11.97 0.01 -7.10
N TRP A 248 -11.84 0.55 -5.90
CA TRP A 248 -12.91 0.67 -4.90
C TRP A 248 -14.10 1.53 -5.36
N ASP A 249 -13.94 2.39 -6.37
CA ASP A 249 -15.04 3.18 -6.95
C ASP A 249 -16.04 2.32 -7.73
N LYS A 250 -15.55 1.23 -8.34
CA LYS A 250 -16.37 0.24 -9.09
C LYS A 250 -15.95 -1.18 -8.68
N PRO A 251 -16.25 -1.60 -7.45
CA PRO A 251 -15.73 -2.85 -6.88
C PRO A 251 -16.22 -4.11 -7.58
N ASP A 252 -17.35 -4.04 -8.28
CA ASP A 252 -18.00 -5.17 -8.97
C ASP A 252 -17.80 -5.14 -10.48
N ALA A 253 -17.04 -4.17 -11.02
CA ALA A 253 -16.74 -4.12 -12.46
C ALA A 253 -15.73 -5.23 -12.83
N ASP A 254 -15.85 -5.72 -14.04
CA ASP A 254 -14.82 -6.58 -14.63
C ASP A 254 -13.62 -5.74 -15.07
N TRP A 255 -12.61 -5.69 -14.22
CA TRP A 255 -11.37 -4.94 -14.46
C TRP A 255 -10.37 -5.70 -15.34
N HIS A 256 -10.67 -6.92 -15.77
CA HIS A 256 -9.73 -7.78 -16.50
C HIS A 256 -8.35 -7.86 -15.85
N LEU A 257 -8.32 -7.96 -14.50
CA LEU A 257 -7.07 -7.87 -13.72
C LEU A 257 -6.06 -8.93 -14.11
N ALA A 258 -6.50 -10.15 -14.40
CA ALA A 258 -5.59 -11.24 -14.81
C ALA A 258 -4.81 -10.89 -16.08
N ASP A 259 -5.47 -10.28 -17.06
CA ASP A 259 -4.84 -9.87 -18.33
C ASP A 259 -3.92 -8.66 -18.11
N THR A 260 -4.36 -7.67 -17.34
CA THR A 260 -3.57 -6.48 -16.99
C THR A 260 -2.32 -6.85 -16.19
N TYR A 261 -2.44 -7.73 -15.19
CA TYR A 261 -1.30 -8.19 -14.38
C TYR A 261 -0.34 -9.06 -15.21
N SER A 262 -0.87 -9.90 -16.09
CA SER A 262 -0.07 -10.66 -17.04
C SER A 262 0.67 -9.77 -18.04
N LEU A 263 0.06 -8.68 -18.52
CA LEU A 263 0.70 -7.67 -19.35
C LEU A 263 1.89 -7.04 -18.63
N ILE A 264 1.70 -6.58 -17.39
CA ILE A 264 2.76 -5.95 -16.58
C ILE A 264 3.94 -6.91 -16.41
N HIS A 265 3.69 -8.13 -15.96
CA HIS A 265 4.74 -9.11 -15.71
C HIS A 265 5.43 -9.64 -16.97
N ARG A 266 4.74 -9.62 -18.12
CA ARG A 266 5.35 -9.97 -19.43
C ARG A 266 6.30 -8.87 -19.89
N LEU A 267 5.96 -7.60 -19.67
CA LEU A 267 6.78 -6.46 -20.08
C LEU A 267 7.97 -6.26 -19.12
N GLN A 268 7.74 -6.38 -17.82
CA GLN A 268 8.77 -6.30 -16.79
C GLN A 268 8.54 -7.36 -15.70
N PRO A 269 9.19 -8.54 -15.77
CA PRO A 269 8.95 -9.65 -14.86
C PRO A 269 9.21 -9.33 -13.37
N ALA A 270 10.09 -8.36 -13.10
CA ALA A 270 10.42 -7.92 -11.74
C ALA A 270 9.53 -6.76 -11.23
N ALA A 271 8.69 -6.15 -12.08
CA ALA A 271 7.80 -5.07 -11.66
C ALA A 271 6.73 -5.61 -10.70
N LEU A 272 6.60 -4.97 -9.54
CA LEU A 272 5.64 -5.36 -8.51
C LEU A 272 4.27 -4.73 -8.79
N ILE A 273 3.22 -5.47 -8.50
CA ILE A 273 1.84 -4.99 -8.49
C ILE A 273 1.47 -4.67 -7.06
N VAL A 274 1.24 -3.38 -6.79
CA VAL A 274 0.93 -2.81 -5.47
C VAL A 274 -0.48 -2.25 -5.51
N PRO A 275 -1.51 -2.98 -5.04
CA PRO A 275 -2.90 -2.54 -5.14
C PRO A 275 -3.35 -1.76 -3.90
N ASN A 276 -4.10 -0.68 -4.08
CA ASN A 276 -4.80 0.03 -3.01
C ASN A 276 -6.33 -0.09 -3.21
N HIS A 277 -6.83 -1.30 -3.17
CA HIS A 277 -8.26 -1.57 -3.34
C HIS A 277 -8.99 -1.88 -2.03
N HIS A 278 -8.30 -1.81 -0.88
CA HIS A 278 -8.83 -1.97 0.48
C HIS A 278 -9.42 -3.38 0.76
N ARG A 279 -8.99 -4.39 0.03
CA ARG A 279 -9.43 -5.78 0.13
C ARG A 279 -8.25 -6.72 0.39
N ALA A 280 -8.56 -7.97 0.67
CA ALA A 280 -7.53 -9.02 0.69
C ALA A 280 -6.85 -9.11 -0.69
N PRO A 281 -5.55 -9.43 -0.73
CA PRO A 281 -4.82 -9.54 -1.98
C PRO A 281 -5.47 -10.50 -2.98
N LEU A 282 -5.50 -10.08 -4.24
CA LEU A 282 -6.00 -10.86 -5.37
C LEU A 282 -4.85 -11.64 -6.05
N PRO A 283 -5.17 -12.69 -6.82
CA PRO A 283 -4.15 -13.44 -7.56
C PRO A 283 -3.33 -12.53 -8.49
N GLY A 284 -2.00 -12.63 -8.41
CA GLY A 284 -1.08 -11.83 -9.23
C GLY A 284 -0.53 -10.59 -8.54
N GLU A 285 -1.08 -10.18 -7.41
CA GLU A 285 -0.58 -9.05 -6.62
C GLU A 285 0.66 -9.41 -5.81
N ASP A 286 1.51 -8.42 -5.54
CA ASP A 286 2.83 -8.63 -4.97
C ASP A 286 3.00 -7.99 -3.59
N VAL A 287 2.16 -7.03 -3.23
CA VAL A 287 2.20 -6.26 -1.98
C VAL A 287 0.78 -6.14 -1.43
N GLN A 288 0.65 -6.04 -0.13
CA GLN A 288 -0.60 -5.65 0.53
C GLN A 288 -0.44 -4.27 1.14
N THR A 289 -1.36 -3.35 0.84
CA THR A 289 -1.31 -1.96 1.26
C THR A 289 -2.26 -1.67 2.42
N PHE A 290 -1.87 -0.70 3.25
CA PHE A 290 -2.66 -0.16 4.35
C PHE A 290 -2.61 1.36 4.28
N GLU A 291 -3.69 1.98 3.80
CA GLU A 291 -3.75 3.43 3.64
C GLU A 291 -4.05 4.11 4.97
N GLN A 292 -3.21 5.09 5.35
CA GLN A 292 -3.29 5.91 6.57
C GLN A 292 -3.26 5.11 7.89
N ASP A 293 -2.99 3.81 7.84
CA ASP A 293 -2.97 2.91 8.99
C ASP A 293 -1.74 1.99 8.98
N LEU A 294 -1.37 1.49 10.14
CA LEU A 294 -0.43 0.39 10.26
C LEU A 294 -1.15 -0.95 9.97
N PRO A 295 -0.42 -2.01 9.52
CA PRO A 295 -1.00 -3.32 9.34
C PRO A 295 -1.76 -3.81 10.57
N GLY A 296 -3.02 -4.21 10.35
CA GLY A 296 -3.93 -4.67 11.41
C GLY A 296 -4.69 -3.58 12.15
N ALA A 297 -4.43 -2.31 11.87
CA ALA A 297 -5.25 -1.18 12.32
C ALA A 297 -6.28 -0.80 11.24
N ASN A 298 -7.38 -0.18 11.66
CA ASN A 298 -8.41 0.36 10.78
C ASN A 298 -9.00 1.66 11.36
N THR A 299 -8.13 2.60 11.71
CA THR A 299 -8.55 3.89 12.28
C THR A 299 -9.02 4.86 11.19
N ALA A 300 -8.44 4.75 10.00
CA ALA A 300 -8.88 5.48 8.81
C ALA A 300 -10.15 4.92 8.17
N GLY A 301 -10.53 3.68 8.49
CA GLY A 301 -11.76 3.04 8.01
C GLY A 301 -11.64 2.32 6.67
N PHE A 302 -10.44 2.24 6.09
CA PHE A 302 -10.20 1.59 4.78
C PHE A 302 -9.72 0.15 4.88
N ASN A 303 -9.07 -0.24 6.00
CA ASN A 303 -8.26 -1.45 6.10
C ASN A 303 -9.00 -2.56 6.85
N THR A 304 -9.90 -3.24 6.16
CA THR A 304 -10.72 -4.33 6.75
C THR A 304 -10.13 -5.72 6.52
N SER A 305 -9.10 -5.85 5.70
CA SER A 305 -8.52 -7.13 5.34
C SER A 305 -7.54 -7.65 6.40
N THR A 306 -7.49 -8.97 6.56
CA THR A 306 -6.48 -9.63 7.40
C THR A 306 -5.10 -9.55 6.74
N ILE A 307 -4.05 -9.49 7.57
CA ILE A 307 -2.66 -9.50 7.09
C ILE A 307 -2.35 -10.85 6.43
N GLY A 308 -1.89 -10.80 5.17
CA GLY A 308 -1.46 -11.94 4.37
C GLY A 308 0.05 -12.22 4.46
N ALA A 309 0.53 -13.04 3.52
CA ALA A 309 1.95 -13.41 3.43
C ALA A 309 2.78 -12.51 2.49
N LEU A 310 2.14 -11.58 1.79
CA LEU A 310 2.82 -10.65 0.87
C LEU A 310 3.63 -9.61 1.66
N PRO A 311 4.61 -8.93 1.02
CA PRO A 311 5.20 -7.72 1.55
C PRO A 311 4.12 -6.69 1.90
N LEU A 312 4.32 -5.91 2.96
CA LEU A 312 3.34 -4.93 3.44
C LEU A 312 3.84 -3.51 3.16
N ASP A 313 2.92 -2.61 2.82
CA ASP A 313 3.17 -1.19 2.59
C ASP A 313 2.14 -0.35 3.36
N THR A 314 2.63 0.65 4.10
CA THR A 314 1.79 1.63 4.80
C THR A 314 2.00 2.98 4.17
N SER A 315 0.98 3.55 3.54
CA SER A 315 1.03 4.90 2.99
C SER A 315 0.45 5.94 3.95
N LEU A 316 1.19 7.04 4.15
CA LEU A 316 0.86 8.08 5.13
C LEU A 316 1.14 9.47 4.56
N THR A 317 0.26 10.42 4.82
CA THR A 317 0.49 11.84 4.51
C THR A 317 1.32 12.54 5.59
N MET A 318 2.15 13.51 5.19
CA MET A 318 2.88 14.36 6.16
C MET A 318 1.99 15.36 6.89
N ASN A 319 0.93 15.82 6.23
CA ASN A 319 -0.14 16.66 6.77
C ASN A 319 -1.48 15.91 6.66
N ASN A 320 -2.60 16.55 6.33
CA ASN A 320 -3.90 15.86 6.15
C ASN A 320 -4.29 15.68 4.68
N SER A 321 -3.42 16.07 3.74
CA SER A 321 -3.70 16.06 2.29
C SER A 321 -2.66 15.23 1.55
N TRP A 322 -3.09 14.50 0.49
CA TRP A 322 -2.15 13.83 -0.41
C TRP A 322 -1.53 14.84 -1.37
N GLY A 323 -2.35 15.57 -2.14
CA GLY A 323 -1.91 16.64 -3.02
C GLY A 323 -1.66 17.96 -2.29
N PHE A 324 -1.05 18.92 -2.98
CA PHE A 324 -0.81 20.25 -2.43
C PHE A 324 -2.12 20.91 -1.95
N ASN A 325 -2.13 21.32 -0.69
CA ASN A 325 -3.24 22.06 -0.08
C ASN A 325 -2.66 23.27 0.68
N ILE A 326 -2.97 24.47 0.19
CA ILE A 326 -2.38 25.71 0.73
C ILE A 326 -2.89 26.04 2.13
N THR A 327 -4.05 25.53 2.52
CA THR A 327 -4.67 25.76 3.83
C THR A 327 -4.31 24.70 4.86
N ASP A 328 -3.70 23.57 4.43
CA ASP A 328 -3.34 22.48 5.32
C ASP A 328 -1.94 22.71 5.89
N THR A 329 -1.90 23.24 7.09
CA THR A 329 -0.67 23.51 7.85
C THR A 329 -0.45 22.53 9.00
N ALA A 330 -1.23 21.46 9.07
CA ALA A 330 -1.18 20.47 10.15
C ALA A 330 -0.08 19.43 9.92
N TRP A 331 1.16 19.87 9.87
CA TRP A 331 2.32 18.99 9.64
C TRP A 331 2.58 18.08 10.83
N LYS A 332 2.77 16.80 10.54
CA LYS A 332 3.32 15.86 11.51
C LYS A 332 4.76 16.24 11.83
N SER A 333 5.11 16.26 13.10
CA SER A 333 6.48 16.48 13.53
C SER A 333 7.41 15.35 13.09
N THR A 334 8.70 15.62 12.99
CA THR A 334 9.72 14.60 12.71
C THR A 334 9.65 13.43 13.70
N ARG A 335 9.32 13.68 14.97
CA ARG A 335 9.10 12.65 15.99
C ARG A 335 7.94 11.72 15.61
N GLU A 336 6.82 12.26 15.17
CA GLU A 336 5.66 11.45 14.74
C GLU A 336 5.99 10.64 13.51
N ILE A 337 6.68 11.23 12.52
CA ILE A 337 7.08 10.54 11.28
C ILE A 337 8.05 9.39 11.59
N VAL A 338 9.07 9.61 12.42
CA VAL A 338 9.98 8.55 12.88
C VAL A 338 9.22 7.48 13.65
N GLY A 339 8.28 7.87 14.50
CA GLY A 339 7.41 6.95 15.23
C GLY A 339 6.58 6.05 14.32
N TYR A 340 6.03 6.59 13.23
CA TYR A 340 5.32 5.81 12.21
C TYR A 340 6.27 4.86 11.46
N LEU A 341 7.45 5.34 11.04
CA LEU A 341 8.45 4.52 10.36
C LEU A 341 8.89 3.32 11.21
N VAL A 342 9.18 3.56 12.47
CA VAL A 342 9.57 2.53 13.44
C VAL A 342 8.45 1.53 13.67
N ARG A 343 7.21 2.00 13.84
CA ARG A 343 6.05 1.11 14.03
C ARG A 343 5.73 0.31 12.77
N ALA A 344 5.88 0.89 11.58
CA ALA A 344 5.73 0.18 10.31
C ALA A 344 6.76 -0.96 10.22
N ALA A 345 8.05 -0.67 10.46
CA ALA A 345 9.11 -1.66 10.46
C ALA A 345 8.85 -2.79 11.48
N GLY A 346 8.40 -2.46 12.69
CA GLY A 346 8.01 -3.43 13.72
C GLY A 346 6.78 -4.28 13.35
N SER A 347 5.99 -3.79 12.40
CA SER A 347 4.82 -4.49 11.83
C SER A 347 5.10 -5.16 10.48
N ASN A 348 6.36 -5.32 10.09
CA ASN A 348 6.82 -5.88 8.81
C ASN A 348 6.37 -5.08 7.58
N ALA A 349 6.11 -3.79 7.70
CA ALA A 349 5.68 -2.93 6.61
C ALA A 349 6.74 -1.88 6.26
N ASN A 350 6.78 -1.48 4.99
CA ASN A 350 7.42 -0.24 4.59
C ASN A 350 6.53 0.95 4.97
N LEU A 351 7.16 2.09 5.29
CA LEU A 351 6.47 3.37 5.30
C LEU A 351 6.66 4.06 3.95
N LEU A 352 5.56 4.35 3.25
CA LEU A 352 5.51 5.17 2.04
C LEU A 352 4.96 6.56 2.43
N LEU A 353 5.87 7.52 2.66
CA LEU A 353 5.54 8.84 3.20
C LEU A 353 5.30 9.84 2.09
N ASN A 354 4.12 10.45 2.08
CA ASN A 354 3.65 11.31 1.00
C ASN A 354 4.04 12.77 1.16
N ILE A 355 4.38 13.38 0.03
CA ILE A 355 4.49 14.83 -0.17
C ILE A 355 3.57 15.28 -1.30
N GLY A 356 3.08 16.52 -1.23
CA GLY A 356 2.29 17.18 -2.28
C GLY A 356 3.04 18.40 -2.83
N PRO A 357 3.81 18.29 -3.93
CA PRO A 357 4.52 19.42 -4.52
C PRO A 357 3.58 20.53 -4.99
N ARG A 358 4.10 21.76 -4.98
CA ARG A 358 3.41 22.96 -5.44
C ARG A 358 3.17 22.93 -6.96
N PRO A 359 2.25 23.75 -7.49
CA PRO A 359 1.94 23.78 -8.92
C PRO A 359 3.13 24.22 -9.78
N ASP A 360 4.08 24.96 -9.23
CA ASP A 360 5.28 25.38 -9.96
C ASP A 360 6.37 24.28 -10.04
N GLY A 361 6.14 23.13 -9.40
CA GLY A 361 7.06 21.99 -9.37
C GLY A 361 8.02 22.00 -8.16
N THR A 362 7.92 22.96 -7.25
CA THR A 362 8.75 22.96 -6.03
C THR A 362 8.15 22.10 -4.93
N ILE A 363 9.02 21.45 -4.15
CA ILE A 363 8.60 20.75 -2.92
C ILE A 363 8.41 21.79 -1.80
N GLN A 364 7.36 21.61 -0.99
CA GLN A 364 7.11 22.49 0.15
C GLN A 364 8.27 22.45 1.13
N PRO A 365 8.76 23.62 1.61
CA PRO A 365 9.92 23.70 2.52
C PRO A 365 9.77 22.86 3.78
N GLU A 366 8.56 22.82 4.35
CA GLU A 366 8.22 22.05 5.54
C GLU A 366 8.41 20.54 5.30
N ALA A 367 7.90 20.04 4.17
CA ALA A 367 8.08 18.66 3.77
C ALA A 367 9.55 18.32 3.55
N ALA A 368 10.29 19.18 2.86
CA ALA A 368 11.72 19.01 2.61
C ALA A 368 12.54 19.02 3.91
N GLN A 369 12.18 19.86 4.87
CA GLN A 369 12.82 19.89 6.19
C GLN A 369 12.62 18.58 6.94
N HIS A 370 11.37 18.13 7.12
CA HIS A 370 11.08 16.89 7.83
C HIS A 370 11.73 15.67 7.17
N LEU A 371 11.76 15.60 5.83
CA LEU A 371 12.45 14.53 5.12
C LEU A 371 13.95 14.51 5.43
N ARG A 372 14.63 15.68 5.45
CA ARG A 372 16.06 15.75 5.81
C ARG A 372 16.30 15.36 7.27
N GLU A 373 15.40 15.73 8.17
CA GLU A 373 15.49 15.38 9.59
C GLU A 373 15.31 13.87 9.82
N VAL A 374 14.35 13.25 9.14
CA VAL A 374 14.19 11.79 9.12
C VAL A 374 15.45 11.11 8.57
N GLY A 375 16.01 11.65 7.48
CA GLY A 375 17.26 11.14 6.91
C GLY A 375 18.43 11.22 7.87
N LYS A 376 18.56 12.34 8.61
CA LYS A 376 19.59 12.49 9.65
C LYS A 376 19.42 11.43 10.76
N TRP A 377 18.19 11.16 11.19
CA TRP A 377 17.91 10.09 12.15
C TRP A 377 18.32 8.73 11.58
N LEU A 378 17.94 8.43 10.32
CA LEU A 378 18.27 7.17 9.65
C LEU A 378 19.77 6.94 9.43
N GLN A 379 20.59 7.99 9.32
CA GLN A 379 22.06 7.84 9.26
C GLN A 379 22.61 7.16 10.51
N THR A 380 22.02 7.41 11.67
CA THR A 380 22.43 6.79 12.94
C THR A 380 21.70 5.47 13.18
N TYR A 381 20.40 5.42 12.94
CA TYR A 381 19.53 4.35 13.39
C TYR A 381 19.04 3.43 12.27
N GLY A 382 19.34 3.70 11.01
CA GLY A 382 18.82 2.97 9.85
C GLY A 382 19.13 1.47 9.85
N THR A 383 20.16 1.03 10.57
CA THR A 383 20.45 -0.41 10.71
C THR A 383 19.38 -1.18 11.47
N SER A 384 18.55 -0.49 12.26
CA SER A 384 17.41 -1.07 12.98
C SER A 384 16.12 -1.06 12.16
N ILE A 385 16.14 -0.46 10.96
CA ILE A 385 15.00 -0.35 10.04
C ILE A 385 15.22 -1.18 8.79
N TYR A 386 16.32 -0.91 8.05
CA TYR A 386 16.57 -1.57 6.77
C TYR A 386 17.03 -3.02 6.94
N ASN A 387 16.56 -3.89 6.05
CA ASN A 387 16.90 -5.32 6.08
C ASN A 387 16.53 -5.97 7.42
N THR A 388 15.49 -5.50 8.09
CA THR A 388 14.92 -6.08 9.29
C THR A 388 13.53 -6.64 9.03
N HIS A 389 13.03 -7.40 9.95
CA HIS A 389 11.62 -7.78 10.08
C HIS A 389 11.15 -7.45 11.50
N GLY A 390 9.84 -7.53 11.75
CA GLY A 390 9.29 -7.37 13.10
C GLY A 390 9.96 -8.32 14.08
N GLY A 391 10.33 -7.80 15.23
CA GLY A 391 11.05 -8.55 16.24
C GLY A 391 10.16 -9.52 17.05
N PRO A 392 10.73 -10.22 18.01
CA PRO A 392 10.04 -11.28 18.75
C PRO A 392 8.96 -10.78 19.71
N ILE A 393 8.86 -9.46 19.92
CA ILE A 393 7.88 -8.87 20.84
C ILE A 393 6.88 -8.07 20.02
N SER A 394 5.60 -8.45 20.13
CA SER A 394 4.51 -7.69 19.48
C SER A 394 4.51 -6.23 19.90
N PRO A 395 4.04 -5.30 19.05
CA PRO A 395 3.96 -3.88 19.36
C PRO A 395 3.32 -3.58 20.71
N ARG A 396 3.91 -2.63 21.45
CA ARG A 396 3.48 -2.19 22.78
C ARG A 396 3.31 -0.67 22.81
N SER A 397 2.73 -0.15 23.88
CA SER A 397 2.61 1.29 24.10
C SER A 397 3.97 1.99 24.10
N TRP A 398 5.00 1.39 24.70
CA TRP A 398 6.35 1.94 24.74
C TRP A 398 7.06 1.94 23.37
N GLY A 399 6.68 1.07 22.42
CA GLY A 399 7.33 0.96 21.12
C GLY A 399 7.20 -0.42 20.49
N VAL A 400 8.20 -0.80 19.72
CA VAL A 400 8.24 -2.06 18.95
C VAL A 400 9.62 -2.71 19.03
N THR A 401 9.73 -3.93 18.49
CA THR A 401 11.01 -4.53 18.21
C THR A 401 11.14 -4.82 16.72
N THR A 402 12.37 -4.68 16.20
CA THR A 402 12.77 -5.19 14.88
C THR A 402 13.92 -6.18 15.06
N GLN A 403 14.17 -7.02 14.05
CA GLN A 403 15.20 -8.05 14.14
C GLN A 403 15.93 -8.25 12.82
N ARG A 404 17.24 -8.48 12.90
CA ARG A 404 18.09 -8.93 11.79
C ARG A 404 19.05 -10.00 12.28
N GLY A 405 18.84 -11.23 11.85
CA GLY A 405 19.63 -12.38 12.31
C GLY A 405 19.52 -12.56 13.82
N ASP A 406 20.65 -12.58 14.51
CA ASP A 406 20.79 -12.70 15.97
C ASP A 406 20.63 -11.37 16.73
N THR A 407 20.36 -10.31 16.05
CA THR A 407 20.27 -8.96 16.63
C THR A 407 18.83 -8.50 16.70
N VAL A 408 18.36 -8.23 17.92
CA VAL A 408 17.05 -7.61 18.18
C VAL A 408 17.27 -6.14 18.53
N PHE A 409 16.53 -5.25 17.88
CA PHE A 409 16.49 -3.83 18.19
C PHE A 409 15.20 -3.54 18.96
N VAL A 410 15.32 -2.91 20.13
CA VAL A 410 14.19 -2.48 20.96
C VAL A 410 14.04 -0.99 20.79
N HIS A 411 12.96 -0.55 20.18
CA HIS A 411 12.63 0.84 19.89
C HIS A 411 11.74 1.40 20.97
N LEU A 412 12.22 2.45 21.66
CA LEU A 412 11.52 3.13 22.76
C LEU A 412 11.01 4.48 22.28
N LEU A 413 9.77 4.51 21.81
CA LEU A 413 9.08 5.69 21.29
C LEU A 413 8.45 6.53 22.39
N ASP A 414 7.88 5.88 23.42
CA ASP A 414 7.25 6.53 24.57
C ASP A 414 7.55 5.74 25.84
N TRP A 415 8.75 5.98 26.41
CA TRP A 415 9.17 5.38 27.66
C TRP A 415 10.01 6.35 28.48
N ARG A 416 9.57 6.65 29.70
CA ARG A 416 10.17 7.66 30.56
C ARG A 416 10.84 7.09 31.82
N ASP A 417 10.74 5.76 32.02
CA ASP A 417 11.37 5.11 33.16
C ASP A 417 12.78 4.62 32.80
N ARG A 418 13.60 4.39 33.83
CA ARG A 418 14.90 3.74 33.68
C ARG A 418 14.80 2.23 33.61
N LEU A 419 13.73 1.64 34.12
CA LEU A 419 13.52 0.19 34.12
C LEU A 419 12.49 -0.18 33.05
N LEU A 420 12.87 -1.09 32.17
CA LEU A 420 11.97 -1.68 31.15
C LEU A 420 11.98 -3.20 31.29
N ALA A 421 10.83 -3.78 31.52
CA ALA A 421 10.63 -5.23 31.48
C ALA A 421 9.96 -5.63 30.15
N ILE A 422 10.59 -6.55 29.42
CA ILE A 422 10.08 -7.06 28.15
C ILE A 422 9.96 -8.57 28.18
N PRO A 423 8.91 -9.17 27.58
CA PRO A 423 8.65 -10.61 27.60
C PRO A 423 9.50 -11.32 26.54
N LEU A 424 10.82 -11.19 26.60
CA LEU A 424 11.75 -11.84 25.69
C LEU A 424 12.10 -13.25 26.21
N VAL A 425 11.46 -14.25 25.64
CA VAL A 425 11.65 -15.68 26.00
C VAL A 425 12.18 -16.47 24.82
N GLY A 426 12.76 -17.65 25.07
CA GLY A 426 13.24 -18.56 24.02
C GLY A 426 14.59 -18.18 23.39
N VAL A 427 15.17 -17.05 23.78
CA VAL A 427 16.52 -16.62 23.37
C VAL A 427 17.32 -16.16 24.58
N ARG A 428 18.62 -16.29 24.53
CA ARG A 428 19.53 -15.77 25.57
C ARG A 428 20.21 -14.50 25.06
N VAL A 429 20.07 -13.42 25.82
CA VAL A 429 20.76 -12.16 25.57
C VAL A 429 22.19 -12.27 26.08
N THR A 430 23.15 -11.91 25.25
CA THR A 430 24.59 -11.94 25.59
C THR A 430 25.17 -10.55 25.79
N ARG A 431 24.55 -9.54 25.19
CA ARG A 431 24.95 -8.13 25.29
C ARG A 431 23.76 -7.24 25.03
N ALA A 432 23.69 -6.14 25.75
CA ALA A 432 22.77 -5.03 25.52
C ALA A 432 23.53 -3.70 25.46
N SER A 433 23.23 -2.83 24.50
CA SER A 433 23.83 -1.50 24.37
C SER A 433 22.88 -0.53 23.65
N MET A 434 23.04 0.77 23.84
CA MET A 434 22.39 1.78 23.02
C MET A 434 22.94 1.77 21.60
N LEU A 435 22.09 1.92 20.58
CA LEU A 435 22.53 1.92 19.17
C LEU A 435 23.31 3.19 18.81
N GLY A 436 22.90 4.37 19.35
CA GLY A 436 23.47 5.64 18.95
C GLY A 436 24.93 5.86 19.34
N ASP A 437 25.31 5.48 20.56
CA ASP A 437 26.64 5.74 21.13
C ASP A 437 27.35 4.48 21.66
N GLY A 438 26.70 3.31 21.59
CA GLY A 438 27.25 2.06 22.08
C GLY A 438 27.26 1.90 23.61
N THR A 439 26.70 2.87 24.36
CA THR A 439 26.64 2.81 25.84
C THR A 439 26.03 1.50 26.29
N ALA A 440 26.68 0.80 27.23
CA ALA A 440 26.20 -0.46 27.78
C ALA A 440 24.86 -0.26 28.49
N VAL A 441 23.96 -1.22 28.32
CA VAL A 441 22.67 -1.29 29.01
C VAL A 441 22.73 -2.51 29.94
N ASP A 442 22.57 -2.26 31.24
CA ASP A 442 22.50 -3.33 32.22
C ASP A 442 21.21 -4.14 32.04
N PHE A 443 21.33 -5.45 32.13
CA PHE A 443 20.17 -6.31 31.98
C PHE A 443 20.19 -7.52 32.90
N GLU A 444 19.01 -7.99 33.24
CA GLU A 444 18.79 -9.24 33.96
C GLU A 444 17.77 -10.08 33.20
N GLN A 445 18.15 -11.31 32.86
CA GLN A 445 17.26 -12.23 32.15
C GLN A 445 16.71 -13.29 33.09
N THR A 446 15.42 -13.50 33.05
CA THR A 446 14.67 -14.48 33.83
C THR A 446 13.92 -15.44 32.90
N PRO A 447 13.36 -16.56 33.39
CA PRO A 447 12.50 -17.42 32.57
C PRO A 447 11.27 -16.74 31.96
N VAL A 448 10.82 -15.61 32.52
CA VAL A 448 9.62 -14.90 32.06
C VAL A 448 9.93 -13.66 31.22
N GLY A 449 11.19 -13.26 31.05
CA GLY A 449 11.56 -12.13 30.23
C GLY A 449 12.89 -11.49 30.58
N LEU A 450 13.10 -10.30 30.03
CA LEU A 450 14.31 -9.50 30.18
C LEU A 450 13.96 -8.17 30.87
N ARG A 451 14.69 -7.83 31.94
CA ARG A 451 14.70 -6.52 32.57
C ARG A 451 15.90 -5.72 32.09
N LEU A 452 15.68 -4.54 31.58
CA LEU A 452 16.70 -3.60 31.12
C LEU A 452 16.76 -2.39 32.07
N THR A 453 17.96 -1.96 32.41
CA THR A 453 18.20 -0.73 33.16
C THR A 453 18.84 0.29 32.22
N LEU A 454 18.08 1.28 31.81
CA LEU A 454 18.51 2.29 30.83
C LEU A 454 19.52 3.26 31.46
N PRO A 455 20.58 3.65 30.74
CA PRO A 455 21.66 4.51 31.27
C PRO A 455 21.15 5.91 31.60
N SER A 456 20.15 6.39 30.89
CA SER A 456 19.52 7.70 31.11
C SER A 456 18.05 7.69 30.74
N VAL A 457 17.28 8.64 31.26
CA VAL A 457 15.94 8.97 30.77
C VAL A 457 16.13 10.00 29.67
N GLY A 458 16.00 9.60 28.40
CA GLY A 458 16.16 10.50 27.26
C GLY A 458 15.00 11.51 27.18
N ALA A 459 15.31 12.80 27.14
CA ALA A 459 14.36 13.83 26.78
C ALA A 459 14.73 14.33 25.37
N GLY A 460 13.78 14.26 24.42
CA GLY A 460 13.94 14.92 23.12
C GLY A 460 14.24 14.02 21.90
N GLU A 461 14.75 12.80 22.06
CA GLU A 461 14.96 11.90 20.92
C GLU A 461 13.64 11.33 20.40
N PRO A 462 13.44 11.25 19.06
CA PRO A 462 12.24 10.64 18.48
C PRO A 462 12.07 9.17 18.85
N ASP A 463 13.17 8.43 18.94
CA ASP A 463 13.24 7.02 19.27
C ASP A 463 14.58 6.71 19.94
N ARG A 464 14.58 5.88 20.95
CA ARG A 464 15.78 5.36 21.63
C ARG A 464 15.90 3.89 21.33
N VAL A 465 17.00 3.50 20.70
CA VAL A 465 17.16 2.11 20.23
C VAL A 465 18.17 1.36 21.05
N ILE A 466 17.74 0.24 21.65
CA ILE A 466 18.61 -0.71 22.33
C ILE A 466 18.91 -1.86 21.39
N VAL A 467 20.17 -2.23 21.28
CA VAL A 467 20.66 -3.41 20.54
C VAL A 467 20.84 -4.54 21.51
N LEU A 468 20.13 -5.64 21.29
CA LEU A 468 20.30 -6.90 22.01
C LEU A 468 20.99 -7.91 21.08
N ARG A 469 22.15 -8.44 21.49
CA ARG A 469 22.77 -9.59 20.86
C ARG A 469 22.22 -10.85 21.51
N THR A 470 21.69 -11.76 20.71
CA THR A 470 21.03 -12.96 21.18
C THR A 470 21.69 -14.21 20.62
N VAL A 471 21.56 -15.30 21.34
CA VAL A 471 21.87 -16.67 20.88
C VAL A 471 20.64 -17.53 21.16
N LYS A 472 20.49 -18.64 20.43
CA LYS A 472 19.40 -19.59 20.74
C LYS A 472 19.54 -20.02 22.21
N GLY A 473 18.48 -19.87 22.97
CA GLY A 473 18.40 -20.38 24.33
C GLY A 473 18.45 -21.92 24.34
N PRO A 474 18.77 -22.53 25.44
CA PRO A 474 18.54 -23.96 25.60
C PRO A 474 17.04 -24.21 25.41
N GLN A 475 16.73 -25.26 24.61
CA GLN A 475 15.35 -25.74 24.43
C GLN A 475 14.84 -26.36 25.72
#